data_cddf8b508dcefab9e848daae0139c8ea
#
_entry.id   cddf8b508dcefab9e848daae0139c8ea
#
_cell.length_a   1.000
_cell.length_b   1.000
_cell.length_c   1.000
_cell.angle_alpha   90.00
_cell.angle_beta   90.00
_cell.angle_gamma   90.00
#
_symmetry.space_group_name_H-M   'P 1'
#
loop_
_entity.id
_entity.type
_entity.pdbx_description
1 polymer ?
#
loop_
_entity_poly.entity_id
_entity_poly.type
_entity_poly.pdbx_seq_one_letter_code
_entity_poly.pdbx_strand_id
1 'polypeptide(L)'
;QARQHKRKGRESLDCALALQELERLGVNHIITFDAHDPNVSNAIPNLPFENIYPTNTILEDLLQTEDLEDILVISPDMGAMERARYYAELLDSDVGVFYKRRDLSRVVNGKNPIIEHTYMGSDVKDKDILVVDDMIASGSSMLEVGKMLKEQGARKVYFIATFALFTEGIDGFVKAYENYYFDKLYTTNLSYIPKEY
;
A
#
# COMPACT_ATOMS: atom_id res chain seq x y z
N GLN A 1 -11.06 -2.86 8.58
CA GLN A 1 -10.27 -4.02 8.99
C GLN A 1 -9.92 -3.92 10.46
N ALA A 2 -10.03 -5.04 11.18
CA ALA A 2 -9.58 -5.14 12.56
C ALA A 2 -8.05 -4.97 12.64
N ARG A 3 -7.54 -4.49 13.74
CA ARG A 3 -6.10 -4.30 13.96
C ARG A 3 -5.35 -5.61 13.81
N GLN A 4 -4.44 -5.66 12.87
CA GLN A 4 -3.64 -6.86 12.57
C GLN A 4 -2.34 -6.90 13.39
N HIS A 5 -1.90 -5.76 13.95
CA HIS A 5 -0.78 -5.72 14.91
C HIS A 5 -1.03 -4.71 16.03
N LYS A 6 -0.40 -4.95 17.16
CA LYS A 6 -0.42 -4.00 18.29
C LYS A 6 0.61 -2.90 18.09
N ARG A 7 0.19 -1.67 18.26
CA ARG A 7 1.07 -0.50 18.22
C ARG A 7 1.54 -0.06 19.60
N LYS A 8 0.74 -0.37 20.64
CA LYS A 8 1.01 -0.01 22.04
C LYS A 8 0.63 -1.15 22.96
N GLY A 9 1.29 -1.23 24.12
CA GLY A 9 1.11 -2.33 25.06
C GLY A 9 -0.28 -2.46 25.71
N ARG A 10 -1.15 -1.45 25.58
CA ARG A 10 -2.51 -1.46 26.14
C ARG A 10 -3.61 -1.65 25.09
N GLU A 11 -3.25 -2.05 23.89
CA GLU A 11 -4.19 -2.31 22.81
C GLU A 11 -4.49 -3.81 22.71
N SER A 12 -5.73 -4.15 22.34
CA SER A 12 -6.08 -5.50 21.92
C SER A 12 -5.58 -5.75 20.50
N LEU A 13 -5.35 -7.02 20.17
CA LEU A 13 -5.10 -7.46 18.80
C LEU A 13 -6.41 -8.00 18.22
N ASP A 14 -7.30 -7.08 17.82
CA ASP A 14 -8.67 -7.41 17.44
C ASP A 14 -8.76 -8.40 16.28
N CYS A 15 -7.83 -8.32 15.32
CA CYS A 15 -7.77 -9.28 14.22
C CYS A 15 -7.49 -10.70 14.73
N ALA A 16 -6.56 -10.86 15.68
CA ALA A 16 -6.27 -12.15 16.29
C ALA A 16 -7.48 -12.72 17.04
N LEU A 17 -8.20 -11.89 17.79
CA LEU A 17 -9.41 -12.29 18.49
C LEU A 17 -10.49 -12.76 17.50
N ALA A 18 -10.68 -12.03 16.39
CA ALA A 18 -11.62 -12.41 15.35
C ALA A 18 -11.26 -13.75 14.70
N LEU A 19 -9.97 -13.97 14.39
CA LEU A 19 -9.50 -15.24 13.81
C LEU A 19 -9.69 -16.41 14.78
N GLN A 20 -9.36 -16.22 16.06
CA GLN A 20 -9.58 -17.24 17.10
C GLN A 20 -11.06 -17.55 17.31
N GLU A 21 -11.94 -16.57 17.16
CA GLU A 21 -13.38 -16.81 17.21
C GLU A 21 -13.86 -17.62 16.02
N LEU A 22 -13.37 -17.37 14.82
CA LEU A 22 -13.66 -18.20 13.65
C LEU A 22 -13.20 -19.66 13.85
N GLU A 23 -12.01 -19.87 14.43
CA GLU A 23 -11.50 -21.20 14.78
C GLU A 23 -12.45 -21.91 15.78
N ARG A 24 -12.90 -21.21 16.83
CA ARG A 24 -13.86 -21.77 17.83
C ARG A 24 -15.22 -22.11 17.22
N LEU A 25 -15.65 -21.35 16.21
CA LEU A 25 -16.89 -21.61 15.46
C LEU A 25 -16.78 -22.78 14.48
N GLY A 26 -15.61 -23.42 14.36
CA GLY A 26 -15.40 -24.60 13.54
C GLY A 26 -14.97 -24.30 12.10
N VAL A 27 -14.53 -23.07 11.81
CA VAL A 27 -13.84 -22.76 10.55
C VAL A 27 -12.56 -23.58 10.50
N ASN A 28 -12.33 -24.28 9.41
CA ASN A 28 -11.20 -25.19 9.24
C ASN A 28 -10.14 -24.70 8.25
N HIS A 29 -10.37 -23.56 7.59
CA HIS A 29 -9.42 -22.93 6.68
C HIS A 29 -9.80 -21.45 6.47
N ILE A 30 -8.83 -20.57 6.44
CA ILE A 30 -9.01 -19.15 6.13
C ILE A 30 -8.21 -18.81 4.88
N ILE A 31 -8.87 -18.21 3.91
CA ILE A 31 -8.26 -17.64 2.71
C ILE A 31 -8.48 -16.13 2.73
N THR A 32 -7.42 -15.36 2.56
CA THR A 32 -7.49 -13.91 2.49
C THR A 32 -6.65 -13.38 1.33
N PHE A 33 -6.88 -12.13 0.95
CA PHE A 33 -6.06 -11.44 -0.02
C PHE A 33 -5.25 -10.35 0.68
N ASP A 34 -3.97 -10.32 0.42
CA ASP A 34 -3.01 -9.27 0.81
C ASP A 34 -3.24 -8.76 2.24
N ALA A 35 -3.05 -9.63 3.22
CA ALA A 35 -3.17 -9.26 4.62
C ALA A 35 -2.20 -8.13 4.96
N HIS A 36 -2.70 -7.07 5.61
CA HIS A 36 -1.89 -5.91 6.02
C HIS A 36 -0.70 -6.30 6.90
N ASP A 37 -0.90 -7.27 7.79
CA ASP A 37 0.16 -7.93 8.56
C ASP A 37 -0.01 -9.46 8.44
N PRO A 38 0.79 -10.13 7.60
CA PRO A 38 0.68 -11.58 7.42
C PRO A 38 0.99 -12.37 8.71
N ASN A 39 1.73 -11.78 9.67
CA ASN A 39 2.05 -12.42 10.94
C ASN A 39 0.82 -12.62 11.84
N VAL A 40 -0.33 -12.06 11.50
CA VAL A 40 -1.59 -12.30 12.23
C VAL A 40 -1.97 -13.78 12.23
N SER A 41 -1.52 -14.57 11.26
CA SER A 41 -1.68 -16.03 11.21
C SER A 41 -1.07 -16.75 12.41
N ASN A 42 -0.08 -16.17 13.07
CA ASN A 42 0.53 -16.71 14.30
C ASN A 42 -0.46 -16.79 15.48
N ALA A 43 -1.58 -16.05 15.40
CA ALA A 43 -2.63 -16.10 16.42
C ALA A 43 -3.49 -17.39 16.36
N ILE A 44 -3.42 -18.11 15.25
CA ILE A 44 -4.22 -19.33 14.96
C ILE A 44 -3.31 -20.43 14.42
N PRO A 45 -2.35 -20.93 15.21
CA PRO A 45 -1.31 -21.84 14.72
C PRO A 45 -1.85 -23.21 14.26
N ASN A 46 -3.06 -23.57 14.67
CA ASN A 46 -3.69 -24.84 14.31
C ASN A 46 -4.67 -24.73 13.13
N LEU A 47 -4.89 -23.51 12.62
CA LEU A 47 -5.81 -23.26 11.52
C LEU A 47 -5.03 -22.85 10.27
N PRO A 48 -5.17 -23.56 9.14
CA PRO A 48 -4.57 -23.14 7.87
C PRO A 48 -5.00 -21.73 7.50
N PHE A 49 -4.01 -20.89 7.20
CA PHE A 49 -4.21 -19.50 6.80
C PHE A 49 -3.47 -19.24 5.48
N GLU A 50 -4.22 -18.99 4.42
CA GLU A 50 -3.69 -18.75 3.09
C GLU A 50 -3.84 -17.27 2.74
N ASN A 51 -2.71 -16.61 2.46
CA ASN A 51 -2.66 -15.21 2.08
C ASN A 51 -2.29 -15.10 0.60
N ILE A 52 -3.24 -14.72 -0.24
CA ILE A 52 -3.09 -14.63 -1.69
C ILE A 52 -2.71 -13.19 -2.06
N TYR A 53 -1.65 -13.05 -2.87
CA TYR A 53 -1.20 -11.77 -3.37
C TYR A 53 -1.59 -11.61 -4.85
N PRO A 54 -2.25 -10.50 -5.26
CA PRO A 54 -2.59 -10.24 -6.65
C PRO A 54 -1.40 -9.71 -7.48
N THR A 55 -0.20 -9.71 -6.93
CA THR A 55 1.00 -9.10 -7.50
C THR A 55 1.27 -9.56 -8.93
N ASN A 56 1.26 -10.88 -9.18
CA ASN A 56 1.55 -11.42 -10.50
C ASN A 56 0.54 -10.93 -11.54
N THR A 57 -0.76 -10.95 -11.22
CA THR A 57 -1.82 -10.49 -12.12
C THR A 57 -1.67 -9.00 -12.45
N ILE A 58 -1.34 -8.18 -11.44
CA ILE A 58 -1.12 -6.75 -11.65
C ILE A 58 0.12 -6.50 -12.48
N LEU A 59 1.22 -7.20 -12.20
CA LEU A 59 2.48 -7.05 -12.94
C LEU A 59 2.35 -7.54 -14.38
N GLU A 60 1.63 -8.64 -14.63
CA GLU A 60 1.35 -9.12 -15.99
C GLU A 60 0.62 -8.07 -16.83
N ASP A 61 -0.43 -7.45 -16.28
CA ASP A 61 -1.17 -6.39 -16.98
C ASP A 61 -0.29 -5.14 -17.19
N LEU A 62 0.42 -4.71 -16.16
CA LEU A 62 1.32 -3.56 -16.21
C LEU A 62 2.40 -3.74 -17.31
N LEU A 63 3.10 -4.87 -17.31
CA LEU A 63 4.19 -5.15 -18.27
C LEU A 63 3.70 -5.37 -19.70
N GLN A 64 2.43 -5.75 -19.89
CA GLN A 64 1.82 -5.88 -21.21
C GLN A 64 1.30 -4.56 -21.77
N THR A 65 0.89 -3.63 -20.89
CA THR A 65 0.21 -2.40 -21.30
C THR A 65 1.10 -1.17 -21.28
N GLU A 66 2.21 -1.21 -20.53
CA GLU A 66 3.11 -0.08 -20.33
C GLU A 66 4.51 -0.39 -20.85
N ASP A 67 5.11 0.59 -21.52
CA ASP A 67 6.52 0.56 -21.90
C ASP A 67 7.34 1.14 -20.75
N LEU A 68 7.94 0.26 -19.95
CA LEU A 68 8.67 0.61 -18.73
C LEU A 68 10.18 0.60 -18.95
N GLU A 69 10.85 1.61 -18.46
CA GLU A 69 12.30 1.74 -18.49
C GLU A 69 12.86 2.06 -17.11
N ASP A 70 13.98 1.44 -16.75
CA ASP A 70 14.72 1.68 -15.49
C ASP A 70 13.79 1.74 -14.26
N ILE A 71 13.12 0.63 -14.00
CA ILE A 71 12.08 0.52 -12.96
C ILE A 71 12.68 0.68 -11.56
N LEU A 72 11.99 1.45 -10.72
CA LEU A 72 12.28 1.55 -9.29
C LEU A 72 10.98 1.37 -8.49
N VAL A 73 10.98 0.42 -7.56
CA VAL A 73 9.83 0.19 -6.68
C VAL A 73 9.95 1.04 -5.42
N ILE A 74 8.87 1.72 -5.04
CA ILE A 74 8.86 2.60 -3.87
C ILE A 74 7.74 2.24 -2.91
N SER A 75 8.11 2.13 -1.63
CA SER A 75 7.17 2.04 -0.52
C SER A 75 6.73 3.45 -0.09
N PRO A 76 5.43 3.74 0.00
CA PRO A 76 4.94 5.04 0.43
C PRO A 76 5.18 5.34 1.92
N ASP A 77 5.49 4.32 2.70
CA ASP A 77 5.90 4.42 4.11
C ASP A 77 6.62 3.14 4.57
N MET A 78 7.06 3.11 5.83
CA MET A 78 7.77 1.96 6.40
C MET A 78 6.87 0.70 6.54
N GLY A 79 5.56 0.86 6.56
CA GLY A 79 4.61 -0.24 6.73
C GLY A 79 4.47 -1.11 5.48
N ALA A 80 4.61 -0.52 4.30
CA ALA A 80 4.50 -1.22 3.03
C ALA A 80 5.85 -1.76 2.49
N MET A 81 6.93 -1.66 3.26
CA MET A 81 8.30 -1.98 2.79
C MET A 81 8.48 -3.44 2.38
N GLU A 82 7.89 -4.39 3.10
CA GLU A 82 7.99 -5.81 2.73
C GLU A 82 7.29 -6.09 1.39
N ARG A 83 6.16 -5.43 1.15
CA ARG A 83 5.44 -5.53 -0.13
C ARG A 83 6.26 -4.92 -1.26
N ALA A 84 6.80 -3.72 -1.06
CA ALA A 84 7.65 -3.06 -2.04
C ALA A 84 8.86 -3.93 -2.42
N ARG A 85 9.51 -4.55 -1.43
CA ARG A 85 10.63 -5.46 -1.65
C ARG A 85 10.21 -6.67 -2.50
N TYR A 86 9.04 -7.25 -2.22
CA TYR A 86 8.54 -8.37 -3.02
C TYR A 86 8.32 -8.01 -4.49
N TYR A 87 7.73 -6.83 -4.77
CA TYR A 87 7.62 -6.33 -6.14
C TYR A 87 8.99 -6.09 -6.79
N ALA A 88 9.93 -5.49 -6.06
CA ALA A 88 11.28 -5.23 -6.55
C ALA A 88 12.05 -6.52 -6.87
N GLU A 89 11.93 -7.56 -6.04
CA GLU A 89 12.52 -8.88 -6.29
C GLU A 89 11.97 -9.52 -7.57
N LEU A 90 10.66 -9.41 -7.84
CA LEU A 90 10.05 -9.94 -9.07
C LEU A 90 10.47 -9.18 -10.33
N LEU A 91 10.80 -7.90 -10.21
CA LEU A 91 11.17 -7.02 -11.30
C LEU A 91 12.69 -6.84 -11.46
N ASP A 92 13.49 -7.49 -10.62
CA ASP A 92 14.95 -7.32 -10.54
C ASP A 92 15.33 -5.83 -10.46
N SER A 93 14.64 -5.08 -9.59
CA SER A 93 14.82 -3.64 -9.42
C SER A 93 15.22 -3.27 -8.00
N ASP A 94 15.73 -2.04 -7.84
CA ASP A 94 15.97 -1.46 -6.52
C ASP A 94 14.64 -1.13 -5.80
N VAL A 95 14.73 -0.93 -4.48
CA VAL A 95 13.62 -0.47 -3.66
C VAL A 95 13.98 0.82 -2.92
N GLY A 96 13.02 1.77 -2.91
CA GLY A 96 13.09 2.97 -2.11
C GLY A 96 11.93 3.07 -1.13
N VAL A 97 12.02 3.99 -0.16
CA VAL A 97 10.98 4.18 0.85
C VAL A 97 10.85 5.65 1.23
N PHE A 98 9.61 6.08 1.46
CA PHE A 98 9.32 7.35 2.10
C PHE A 98 9.21 7.18 3.62
N TYR A 99 10.01 7.97 4.34
CA TYR A 99 9.97 8.04 5.78
C TYR A 99 9.15 9.26 6.22
N LYS A 100 8.09 9.00 7.02
CA LYS A 100 7.25 10.05 7.61
C LYS A 100 7.51 10.18 9.09
N ARG A 101 8.03 11.33 9.50
CA ARG A 101 8.13 11.68 10.91
C ARG A 101 6.96 12.59 11.29
N ARG A 102 6.19 12.17 12.28
CA ARG A 102 5.04 12.92 12.80
C ARG A 102 5.36 13.58 14.12
N ASP A 103 4.85 14.80 14.32
CA ASP A 103 4.90 15.47 15.64
C ASP A 103 3.84 14.85 16.56
N LEU A 104 4.29 13.95 17.43
CA LEU A 104 3.40 13.31 18.42
C LEU A 104 3.02 14.25 19.57
N SER A 105 3.63 15.43 19.69
CA SER A 105 3.32 16.42 20.71
C SER A 105 2.08 17.27 20.39
N ARG A 106 1.64 17.24 19.13
CA ARG A 106 0.51 18.06 18.64
C ARG A 106 -0.51 17.22 17.90
N VAL A 107 -1.77 17.59 18.03
CA VAL A 107 -2.89 17.04 17.26
C VAL A 107 -3.60 18.21 16.58
N VAL A 108 -3.66 18.20 15.24
CA VAL A 108 -4.35 19.20 14.43
C VAL A 108 -5.39 18.46 13.58
N ASN A 109 -6.66 18.82 13.71
CA ASN A 109 -7.79 18.17 13.03
C ASN A 109 -7.81 16.64 13.21
N GLY A 110 -7.50 16.16 14.44
CA GLY A 110 -7.49 14.74 14.76
C GLY A 110 -6.28 13.93 14.23
N LYS A 111 -5.32 14.59 13.59
CA LYS A 111 -4.09 13.95 13.06
C LYS A 111 -2.83 14.62 13.64
N ASN A 112 -1.78 13.85 13.84
CA ASN A 112 -0.46 14.39 14.18
C ASN A 112 0.16 15.00 12.92
N PRO A 113 0.63 16.27 12.94
CA PRO A 113 1.25 16.90 11.79
C PRO A 113 2.51 16.14 11.35
N ILE A 114 2.75 16.08 10.04
CA ILE A 114 4.00 15.55 9.48
C ILE A 114 5.06 16.63 9.64
N ILE A 115 6.18 16.32 10.30
CA ILE A 115 7.31 17.22 10.47
C ILE A 115 8.32 17.02 9.34
N GLU A 116 8.45 15.78 8.88
CA GLU A 116 9.45 15.39 7.90
C GLU A 116 8.87 14.29 7.00
N HIS A 117 9.06 14.44 5.71
CA HIS A 117 8.71 13.45 4.72
C HIS A 117 9.90 13.32 3.77
N THR A 118 10.72 12.33 4.02
CA THR A 118 12.02 12.17 3.35
C THR A 118 12.03 10.89 2.54
N TYR A 119 12.48 10.97 1.30
CA TYR A 119 12.76 9.82 0.46
C TYR A 119 14.14 9.24 0.79
N MET A 120 14.22 7.91 0.87
CA MET A 120 15.45 7.14 1.04
C MET A 120 15.49 6.03 -0.01
N GLY A 121 16.48 6.06 -0.87
CA GLY A 121 16.67 5.09 -1.96
C GLY A 121 17.56 5.63 -3.07
N SER A 122 17.59 4.89 -4.18
CA SER A 122 18.29 5.28 -5.40
C SER A 122 17.65 6.52 -6.03
N ASP A 123 18.40 7.27 -6.87
CA ASP A 123 17.87 8.43 -7.59
C ASP A 123 16.65 8.04 -8.41
N VAL A 124 15.60 8.86 -8.35
CA VAL A 124 14.31 8.65 -9.06
C VAL A 124 14.27 9.34 -10.43
N LYS A 125 15.27 10.17 -10.71
CA LYS A 125 15.30 10.96 -11.93
C LYS A 125 15.32 10.07 -13.17
N ASP A 126 14.45 10.40 -14.13
CA ASP A 126 14.28 9.72 -15.43
C ASP A 126 13.85 8.25 -15.32
N LYS A 127 13.46 7.77 -14.13
CA LYS A 127 13.01 6.39 -13.89
C LYS A 127 11.49 6.24 -13.90
N ASP A 128 11.03 5.02 -14.16
CA ASP A 128 9.64 4.62 -13.97
C ASP A 128 9.44 4.06 -12.58
N ILE A 129 8.54 4.67 -11.84
CA ILE A 129 8.34 4.42 -10.43
C ILE A 129 7.06 3.64 -10.20
N LEU A 130 7.16 2.53 -9.47
CA LEU A 130 6.00 1.78 -8.97
C LEU A 130 5.85 2.04 -7.47
N VAL A 131 4.83 2.81 -7.08
CA VAL A 131 4.50 3.03 -5.67
C VAL A 131 3.48 1.97 -5.25
N VAL A 132 3.86 1.09 -4.33
CA VAL A 132 3.04 -0.08 -3.97
C VAL A 132 2.58 -0.05 -2.51
N ASP A 133 1.30 -0.37 -2.28
CA ASP A 133 0.69 -0.48 -0.96
C ASP A 133 -0.35 -1.62 -0.95
N ASP A 134 -0.88 -1.99 0.22
CA ASP A 134 -1.99 -2.92 0.33
C ASP A 134 -3.33 -2.25 0.02
N MET A 135 -3.50 -1.02 0.48
CA MET A 135 -4.78 -0.32 0.31
C MET A 135 -4.65 1.18 0.10
N ILE A 136 -5.56 1.70 -0.69
CA ILE A 136 -5.84 3.13 -0.78
C ILE A 136 -7.07 3.41 0.08
N ALA A 137 -6.87 4.02 1.26
CA ALA A 137 -7.97 4.53 2.08
C ALA A 137 -8.39 5.92 1.56
N SER A 138 -7.88 7.03 2.12
CA SER A 138 -8.09 8.37 1.55
C SER A 138 -7.20 8.67 0.35
N GLY A 139 -6.09 7.95 0.19
CA GLY A 139 -5.09 8.16 -0.85
C GLY A 139 -4.12 9.31 -0.61
N SER A 140 -4.35 10.15 0.41
CA SER A 140 -3.55 11.36 0.63
C SER A 140 -2.04 11.10 0.70
N SER A 141 -1.62 10.00 1.32
CA SER A 141 -0.20 9.61 1.40
C SER A 141 0.39 9.28 0.04
N MET A 142 -0.33 8.51 -0.77
CA MET A 142 0.12 8.08 -2.09
C MET A 142 0.17 9.26 -3.06
N LEU A 143 -0.82 10.16 -3.01
CA LEU A 143 -0.86 11.36 -3.84
C LEU A 143 0.29 12.33 -3.50
N GLU A 144 0.61 12.49 -2.21
CA GLU A 144 1.75 13.29 -1.76
C GLU A 144 3.09 12.71 -2.27
N VAL A 145 3.25 11.38 -2.17
CA VAL A 145 4.41 10.67 -2.69
C VAL A 145 4.54 10.86 -4.21
N GLY A 146 3.46 10.68 -4.97
CA GLY A 146 3.49 10.88 -6.42
C GLY A 146 3.92 12.28 -6.82
N LYS A 147 3.39 13.30 -6.15
CA LYS A 147 3.81 14.69 -6.35
C LYS A 147 5.31 14.87 -6.12
N MET A 148 5.83 14.39 -4.97
CA MET A 148 7.26 14.52 -4.64
C MET A 148 8.16 13.80 -5.64
N LEU A 149 7.76 12.62 -6.13
CA LEU A 149 8.49 11.86 -7.13
C LEU A 149 8.56 12.60 -8.48
N LYS A 150 7.45 13.16 -8.93
CA LYS A 150 7.44 13.99 -10.15
C LYS A 150 8.26 15.27 -10.00
N GLU A 151 8.22 15.92 -8.84
CA GLU A 151 9.08 17.10 -8.54
C GLU A 151 10.58 16.73 -8.53
N GLN A 152 10.93 15.48 -8.22
CA GLN A 152 12.31 14.96 -8.28
C GLN A 152 12.70 14.43 -9.67
N GLY A 153 11.81 14.51 -10.66
CA GLY A 153 12.11 14.19 -12.04
C GLY A 153 11.82 12.75 -12.45
N ALA A 154 10.98 12.02 -11.71
CA ALA A 154 10.51 10.69 -12.15
C ALA A 154 9.82 10.76 -13.53
N ARG A 155 10.15 9.83 -14.44
CA ARG A 155 9.60 9.77 -15.80
C ARG A 155 8.11 9.44 -15.76
N LYS A 156 7.77 8.31 -15.19
CA LYS A 156 6.40 7.87 -14.96
C LYS A 156 6.21 7.45 -13.50
N VAL A 157 5.03 7.60 -12.97
CA VAL A 157 4.66 7.18 -11.62
C VAL A 157 3.38 6.37 -11.69
N TYR A 158 3.46 5.11 -11.29
CA TYR A 158 2.35 4.19 -11.23
C TYR A 158 2.00 3.89 -9.78
N PHE A 159 0.73 4.01 -9.44
CA PHE A 159 0.21 3.60 -8.14
C PHE A 159 -0.34 2.18 -8.22
N ILE A 160 0.01 1.34 -7.26
CA ILE A 160 -0.45 -0.04 -7.18
C ILE A 160 -0.98 -0.29 -5.77
N ALA A 161 -2.22 -0.77 -5.66
CA ALA A 161 -2.79 -1.19 -4.40
C ALA A 161 -3.78 -2.34 -4.59
N THR A 162 -3.76 -3.30 -3.69
CA THR A 162 -4.72 -4.42 -3.72
C THR A 162 -6.15 -3.94 -3.51
N PHE A 163 -6.37 -3.03 -2.55
CA PHE A 163 -7.70 -2.54 -2.19
C PHE A 163 -7.81 -1.04 -2.40
N ALA A 164 -8.65 -0.61 -3.34
CA ALA A 164 -9.00 0.79 -3.50
C ALA A 164 -10.33 1.06 -2.79
N LEU A 165 -10.28 1.67 -1.59
CA LEU A 165 -11.44 1.98 -0.77
C LEU A 165 -12.01 3.37 -1.05
N PHE A 166 -11.17 4.31 -1.49
CA PHE A 166 -11.52 5.70 -1.79
C PHE A 166 -12.46 6.34 -0.74
N THR A 167 -12.08 6.24 0.55
CA THR A 167 -12.93 6.67 1.68
C THR A 167 -13.28 8.15 1.69
N GLU A 168 -12.56 8.97 0.94
CA GLU A 168 -12.80 10.41 0.74
C GLU A 168 -13.19 10.73 -0.72
N GLY A 169 -13.62 9.71 -1.48
CA GLY A 169 -13.95 9.85 -2.90
C GLY A 169 -12.73 9.86 -3.81
N ILE A 170 -12.97 10.07 -5.11
CA ILE A 170 -11.94 10.02 -6.15
C ILE A 170 -11.42 11.41 -6.58
N ASP A 171 -12.09 12.50 -6.19
CA ASP A 171 -11.76 13.86 -6.65
C ASP A 171 -10.30 14.24 -6.44
N GLY A 172 -9.70 13.77 -5.34
CA GLY A 172 -8.27 13.98 -5.06
C GLY A 172 -7.37 13.34 -6.11
N PHE A 173 -7.73 12.13 -6.56
CA PHE A 173 -7.01 11.40 -7.60
C PHE A 173 -7.18 12.03 -8.97
N VAL A 174 -8.40 12.47 -9.32
CA VAL A 174 -8.67 13.19 -10.58
C VAL A 174 -7.80 14.44 -10.66
N LYS A 175 -7.81 15.29 -9.63
CA LYS A 175 -6.97 16.49 -9.57
C LYS A 175 -5.47 16.18 -9.64
N ALA A 176 -5.03 15.13 -8.97
CA ALA A 176 -3.62 14.73 -9.00
C ALA A 176 -3.20 14.21 -10.39
N TYR A 177 -4.08 13.48 -11.07
CA TYR A 177 -3.88 13.04 -12.44
C TYR A 177 -3.80 14.21 -13.42
N GLU A 178 -4.73 15.17 -13.33
CA GLU A 178 -4.72 16.41 -14.12
C GLU A 178 -3.46 17.25 -13.91
N ASN A 179 -2.84 17.16 -12.71
CA ASN A 179 -1.58 17.82 -12.39
C ASN A 179 -0.34 16.96 -12.67
N TYR A 180 -0.50 15.79 -13.31
CA TYR A 180 0.58 14.87 -13.67
C TYR A 180 1.38 14.37 -12.47
N TYR A 181 0.74 14.17 -11.31
CA TYR A 181 1.42 13.61 -10.12
C TYR A 181 1.58 12.10 -10.21
N PHE A 182 0.78 11.44 -11.03
CA PHE A 182 0.92 10.03 -11.40
C PHE A 182 0.36 9.80 -12.79
N ASP A 183 0.75 8.70 -13.43
CA ASP A 183 0.38 8.36 -14.80
C ASP A 183 -0.76 7.36 -14.84
N LYS A 184 -0.79 6.37 -13.93
CA LYS A 184 -1.84 5.37 -13.87
C LYS A 184 -1.95 4.77 -12.46
N LEU A 185 -3.13 4.24 -12.14
CA LEU A 185 -3.41 3.53 -10.90
C LEU A 185 -3.90 2.13 -11.23
N TYR A 186 -3.25 1.12 -10.65
CA TYR A 186 -3.64 -0.29 -10.73
C TYR A 186 -4.23 -0.75 -9.40
N THR A 187 -5.39 -1.37 -9.46
CA THR A 187 -6.04 -1.97 -8.30
C THR A 187 -6.86 -3.19 -8.70
N THR A 188 -7.35 -3.92 -7.73
CA THR A 188 -8.20 -5.08 -7.96
C THR A 188 -9.68 -4.75 -7.73
N ASN A 189 -10.56 -5.66 -8.12
CA ASN A 189 -11.98 -5.61 -7.82
C ASN A 189 -12.36 -6.36 -6.51
N LEU A 190 -11.39 -6.59 -5.63
CA LEU A 190 -11.60 -7.22 -4.32
C LEU A 190 -12.32 -6.30 -3.32
N SER A 191 -12.31 -5.00 -3.56
CA SER A 191 -13.18 -4.02 -2.90
C SER A 191 -14.19 -3.46 -3.90
N TYR A 192 -15.37 -3.09 -3.40
CA TYR A 192 -16.36 -2.43 -4.26
C TYR A 192 -15.84 -1.06 -4.70
N ILE A 193 -15.81 -0.85 -5.98
CA ILE A 193 -15.50 0.45 -6.61
C ILE A 193 -16.77 0.88 -7.37
N PRO A 194 -17.31 2.07 -7.08
CA PRO A 194 -18.44 2.62 -7.84
C PRO A 194 -18.13 2.71 -9.32
N LYS A 195 -19.13 2.45 -10.17
CA LYS A 195 -18.94 2.45 -11.64
C LYS A 195 -18.61 3.82 -12.23
N GLU A 196 -18.95 4.88 -11.51
CA GLU A 196 -18.63 6.26 -11.85
C GLU A 196 -17.18 6.66 -11.59
N TYR A 197 -16.41 5.82 -10.90
CA TYR A 197 -14.97 5.95 -10.65
C TYR A 197 -14.19 5.19 -11.72
#